data_266ff21bcb463b406818c5c80cab4743
#
_entry.id   266ff21bcb463b406818c5c80cab4743
#
_cell.length_a   1.000
_cell.length_b   1.000
_cell.length_c   1.000
_cell.angle_alpha   90.00
_cell.angle_beta   90.00
_cell.angle_gamma   90.00
#
_symmetry.space_group_name_H-M   'P 1'
#
loop_
_entity.id
_entity.type
_entity.pdbx_description
1 polymer ?
#
loop_
_entity_poly.entity_id
_entity_poly.type
_entity_poly.pdbx_seq_one_letter_code
_entity_poly.pdbx_strand_id
1 'polypeptide(L)'
;MLCIQTSNLTKKYGSSLAVDGIDLEIKSGQVFGFLGPNGAGKSTVIKLLTTLMPPTKGELTVLGIDAAKSPLEIRRKIGVVLQQPSYEMTLSVENALDKYGMMWDVDKKTRKERTEELLTSFGLQEIRKKKNDDLSIGQRRRVQVAREFMHDMDLLFLDEPTVGLDPSARRELLDF
;
A
#
# COMPACT_ATOMS: atom_id res chain seq x y z
N MET A 1 14.34 5.19 -15.17
CA MET A 1 14.86 5.59 -13.84
C MET A 1 14.56 4.43 -12.88
N LEU A 2 15.47 4.10 -11.93
CA LEU A 2 15.18 3.11 -10.91
C LEU A 2 14.28 3.73 -9.84
N CYS A 3 13.18 3.04 -9.47
CA CYS A 3 12.31 3.46 -8.37
C CYS A 3 12.61 2.72 -7.07
N ILE A 4 13.18 1.50 -7.15
CA ILE A 4 13.69 0.77 -5.99
C ILE A 4 15.06 0.20 -6.34
N GLN A 5 16.01 0.36 -5.43
CA GLN A 5 17.32 -0.25 -5.50
C GLN A 5 17.74 -0.75 -4.12
N THR A 6 18.18 -2.01 -4.04
CA THR A 6 18.73 -2.58 -2.81
C THR A 6 20.08 -3.19 -3.07
N SER A 7 20.96 -3.14 -2.07
CA SER A 7 22.25 -3.81 -2.09
C SER A 7 22.43 -4.60 -0.80
N ASN A 8 22.55 -5.92 -0.93
CA ASN A 8 22.75 -6.87 0.17
C ASN A 8 21.73 -6.68 1.32
N LEU A 9 20.46 -6.38 0.96
CA LEU A 9 19.41 -6.06 1.91
C LEU A 9 19.10 -7.28 2.79
N THR A 10 19.31 -7.14 4.08
CA THR A 10 19.23 -8.26 5.04
C THR A 10 18.37 -7.88 6.24
N LYS A 11 17.52 -8.82 6.69
CA LYS A 11 16.75 -8.68 7.94
C LYS A 11 16.83 -9.92 8.80
N LYS A 12 17.24 -9.71 10.05
CA LYS A 12 17.24 -10.73 11.10
C LYS A 12 16.27 -10.36 12.22
N TYR A 13 15.59 -11.35 12.78
CA TYR A 13 14.79 -11.26 13.99
C TYR A 13 15.42 -12.21 15.02
N GLY A 14 16.19 -11.66 15.96
CA GLY A 14 17.02 -12.48 16.85
C GLY A 14 17.98 -13.36 16.05
N SER A 15 17.85 -14.68 16.19
CA SER A 15 18.63 -15.67 15.42
C SER A 15 18.03 -16.02 14.06
N SER A 16 16.78 -15.66 13.79
CA SER A 16 16.08 -16.00 12.54
C SER A 16 16.42 -15.01 11.43
N LEU A 17 16.86 -15.51 10.29
CA LEU A 17 17.16 -14.75 9.08
C LEU A 17 15.91 -14.75 8.19
N ALA A 18 15.23 -13.62 8.11
CA ALA A 18 13.99 -13.48 7.35
C ALA A 18 14.20 -12.95 5.92
N VAL A 19 15.26 -12.18 5.70
CA VAL A 19 15.70 -11.70 4.39
C VAL A 19 17.20 -11.78 4.36
N ASP A 20 17.76 -12.44 3.34
CA ASP A 20 19.19 -12.75 3.23
C ASP A 20 19.79 -12.14 1.96
N GLY A 21 20.40 -10.96 2.10
CA GLY A 21 21.23 -10.34 1.08
C GLY A 21 20.54 -10.10 -0.26
N ILE A 22 19.35 -9.51 -0.28
CA ILE A 22 18.60 -9.29 -1.53
C ILE A 22 19.13 -8.06 -2.27
N ASP A 23 19.47 -8.26 -3.55
CA ASP A 23 19.78 -7.23 -4.53
C ASP A 23 18.59 -7.09 -5.50
N LEU A 24 17.98 -5.90 -5.55
CA LEU A 24 16.83 -5.60 -6.40
C LEU A 24 17.07 -4.29 -7.17
N GLU A 25 16.65 -4.29 -8.43
CA GLU A 25 16.52 -3.09 -9.24
C GLU A 25 15.16 -3.08 -9.94
N ILE A 26 14.27 -2.16 -9.52
CA ILE A 26 12.95 -2.00 -10.11
C ILE A 26 12.87 -0.63 -10.79
N LYS A 27 12.47 -0.62 -12.06
CA LYS A 27 12.34 0.61 -12.85
C LYS A 27 10.95 1.23 -12.65
N SER A 28 10.88 2.55 -12.78
CA SER A 28 9.60 3.28 -12.82
C SER A 28 8.71 2.78 -13.96
N GLY A 29 7.39 2.74 -13.71
CA GLY A 29 6.39 2.28 -14.67
C GLY A 29 6.29 0.77 -14.82
N GLN A 30 6.93 -0.01 -13.94
CA GLN A 30 6.81 -1.47 -13.92
C GLN A 30 5.86 -1.94 -12.83
N VAL A 31 5.12 -3.01 -13.13
CA VAL A 31 4.45 -3.83 -12.12
C VAL A 31 5.41 -4.97 -11.74
N PHE A 32 5.81 -5.02 -10.48
CA PHE A 32 6.74 -6.03 -9.97
C PHE A 32 6.07 -6.92 -8.93
N GLY A 33 6.17 -8.25 -9.09
CA GLY A 33 5.56 -9.22 -8.18
C GLY A 33 6.57 -10.04 -7.40
N PHE A 34 6.41 -10.09 -6.06
CA PHE A 34 7.11 -11.04 -5.21
C PHE A 34 6.34 -12.37 -5.18
N LEU A 35 6.92 -13.43 -5.74
CA LEU A 35 6.36 -14.77 -5.74
C LEU A 35 7.14 -15.67 -4.78
N GLY A 36 6.45 -16.58 -4.11
CA GLY A 36 7.06 -17.54 -3.21
C GLY A 36 6.09 -18.09 -2.18
N PRO A 37 6.45 -19.19 -1.47
CA PRO A 37 5.61 -19.80 -0.45
C PRO A 37 5.38 -18.88 0.75
N ASN A 38 4.40 -19.26 1.60
CA ASN A 38 4.21 -18.58 2.88
C ASN A 38 5.45 -18.73 3.75
N GLY A 39 5.83 -17.65 4.43
CA GLY A 39 7.06 -17.62 5.23
C GLY A 39 8.36 -17.31 4.45
N ALA A 40 8.31 -17.14 3.12
CA ALA A 40 9.51 -16.80 2.31
C ALA A 40 10.03 -15.36 2.51
N GLY A 41 9.47 -14.59 3.46
CA GLY A 41 9.93 -13.24 3.75
C GLY A 41 9.29 -12.12 2.92
N LYS A 42 8.32 -12.41 2.04
CA LYS A 42 7.67 -11.42 1.15
C LYS A 42 7.19 -10.17 1.90
N SER A 43 6.35 -10.33 2.93
CA SER A 43 5.85 -9.20 3.73
C SER A 43 6.96 -8.50 4.52
N THR A 44 8.04 -9.21 4.88
CA THR A 44 9.22 -8.58 5.49
C THR A 44 9.94 -7.69 4.49
N VAL A 45 10.11 -8.14 3.25
CA VAL A 45 10.69 -7.32 2.17
C VAL A 45 9.84 -6.09 1.95
N ILE A 46 8.49 -6.22 1.81
CA ILE A 46 7.60 -5.07 1.66
C ILE A 46 7.76 -4.08 2.84
N LYS A 47 7.82 -4.56 4.08
CA LYS A 47 8.03 -3.69 5.26
C LYS A 47 9.37 -2.97 5.25
N LEU A 48 10.42 -3.59 4.70
CA LEU A 48 11.72 -2.92 4.50
C LEU A 48 11.61 -1.84 3.41
N LEU A 49 11.08 -2.19 2.23
CA LEU A 49 10.95 -1.28 1.10
C LEU A 49 10.04 -0.07 1.40
N THR A 50 9.02 -0.25 2.23
CA THR A 50 8.13 0.83 2.70
C THR A 50 8.68 1.59 3.90
N THR A 51 9.89 1.28 4.34
CA THR A 51 10.55 1.86 5.52
C THR A 51 9.77 1.72 6.84
N LEU A 52 8.79 0.80 6.89
CA LEU A 52 8.06 0.47 8.14
C LEU A 52 8.98 -0.22 9.17
N MET A 53 10.07 -0.80 8.70
CA MET A 53 11.14 -1.30 9.57
C MET A 53 12.52 -1.08 8.93
N PRO A 54 13.57 -0.83 9.72
CA PRO A 54 14.91 -0.72 9.20
C PRO A 54 15.49 -2.11 8.87
N PRO A 55 16.37 -2.20 7.86
CA PRO A 55 17.15 -3.40 7.61
C PRO A 55 18.15 -3.64 8.75
N THR A 56 18.63 -4.90 8.87
CA THR A 56 19.75 -5.25 9.76
C THR A 56 21.09 -4.92 9.10
N LYS A 57 21.16 -5.11 7.77
CA LYS A 57 22.32 -4.80 6.92
C LYS A 57 21.86 -4.46 5.51
N GLY A 58 22.76 -3.89 4.73
CA GLY A 58 22.55 -3.54 3.33
C GLY A 58 21.98 -2.15 3.16
N GLU A 59 21.83 -1.75 1.91
CA GLU A 59 21.38 -0.42 1.52
C GLU A 59 20.03 -0.51 0.81
N LEU A 60 19.23 0.52 0.96
CA LEU A 60 17.93 0.65 0.33
C LEU A 60 17.73 2.09 -0.14
N THR A 61 17.45 2.23 -1.43
CA THR A 61 17.02 3.49 -2.04
C THR A 61 15.64 3.30 -2.67
N VAL A 62 14.72 4.20 -2.36
CA VAL A 62 13.35 4.22 -2.92
C VAL A 62 13.09 5.60 -3.51
N LEU A 63 12.68 5.66 -4.77
CA LEU A 63 12.45 6.91 -5.53
C LEU A 63 13.67 7.85 -5.53
N GLY A 64 14.89 7.26 -5.52
CA GLY A 64 16.14 8.01 -5.43
C GLY A 64 16.48 8.53 -4.01
N ILE A 65 15.68 8.19 -3.00
CA ILE A 65 15.83 8.64 -1.62
C ILE A 65 16.45 7.51 -0.79
N ASP A 66 17.52 7.80 -0.05
CA ASP A 66 18.16 6.87 0.89
C ASP A 66 17.23 6.60 2.09
N ALA A 67 16.81 5.34 2.23
CA ALA A 67 15.85 4.93 3.26
C ALA A 67 16.37 5.06 4.70
N ALA A 68 17.69 5.02 4.90
CA ALA A 68 18.29 5.20 6.23
C ALA A 68 18.32 6.68 6.65
N LYS A 69 18.44 7.59 5.67
CA LYS A 69 18.53 9.04 5.94
C LYS A 69 17.18 9.73 5.98
N SER A 70 16.27 9.39 5.05
CA SER A 70 15.02 10.14 4.85
C SER A 70 13.80 9.22 4.74
N PRO A 71 13.52 8.33 5.72
CA PRO A 71 12.41 7.38 5.64
C PRO A 71 11.03 8.06 5.61
N LEU A 72 10.88 9.22 6.23
CA LEU A 72 9.62 9.97 6.21
C LEU A 72 9.31 10.58 4.84
N GLU A 73 10.34 11.02 4.12
CA GLU A 73 10.19 11.53 2.76
C GLU A 73 9.72 10.43 1.81
N ILE A 74 10.28 9.22 1.93
CA ILE A 74 9.80 8.05 1.18
C ILE A 74 8.33 7.79 1.48
N ARG A 75 7.95 7.72 2.77
CA ARG A 75 6.56 7.41 3.17
C ARG A 75 5.54 8.43 2.66
N ARG A 76 5.92 9.67 2.43
CA ARG A 76 5.06 10.70 1.85
C ARG A 76 4.77 10.49 0.35
N LYS A 77 5.60 9.68 -0.33
CA LYS A 77 5.53 9.44 -1.77
C LYS A 77 5.03 8.05 -2.14
N ILE A 78 4.69 7.21 -1.16
CA ILE A 78 4.25 5.84 -1.39
C ILE A 78 2.86 5.61 -0.82
N GLY A 79 2.07 4.77 -1.51
CA GLY A 79 0.87 4.13 -0.97
C GLY A 79 1.19 2.72 -0.48
N VAL A 80 0.55 2.27 0.60
CA VAL A 80 0.81 0.95 1.18
C VAL A 80 -0.48 0.27 1.61
N VAL A 81 -0.85 -0.79 0.91
CA VAL A 81 -1.97 -1.66 1.27
C VAL A 81 -1.41 -2.94 1.89
N LEU A 82 -1.45 -3.01 3.23
CA LEU A 82 -1.00 -4.19 3.97
C LEU A 82 -2.05 -5.29 3.96
N GLN A 83 -1.61 -6.54 4.23
CA GLN A 83 -2.49 -7.69 4.34
C GLN A 83 -3.57 -7.50 5.42
N GLN A 84 -3.18 -6.96 6.59
CA GLN A 84 -4.14 -6.65 7.63
C GLN A 84 -4.98 -5.43 7.26
N PRO A 85 -6.31 -5.51 7.42
CA PRO A 85 -7.18 -4.38 7.18
C PRO A 85 -6.84 -3.22 8.11
N SER A 86 -6.70 -2.02 7.54
CA SER A 86 -6.54 -0.77 8.29
C SER A 86 -7.58 0.22 7.79
N TYR A 87 -8.78 0.20 8.38
CA TYR A 87 -9.87 1.11 8.03
C TYR A 87 -10.65 1.51 9.29
N GLU A 88 -11.24 2.68 9.24
CA GLU A 88 -12.11 3.20 10.30
C GLU A 88 -13.49 2.55 10.20
N MET A 89 -13.81 1.61 11.10
CA MET A 89 -15.02 0.79 11.04
C MET A 89 -16.31 1.62 11.08
N THR A 90 -16.32 2.69 11.87
CA THR A 90 -17.52 3.51 12.15
C THR A 90 -17.82 4.57 11.11
N LEU A 91 -16.86 4.88 10.24
CA LEU A 91 -17.03 5.88 9.19
C LEU A 91 -17.73 5.28 7.98
N SER A 92 -18.52 6.11 7.27
CA SER A 92 -18.98 5.79 5.92
C SER A 92 -17.81 5.78 4.94
N VAL A 93 -17.97 5.10 3.81
CA VAL A 93 -16.94 5.01 2.77
C VAL A 93 -16.45 6.40 2.37
N GLU A 94 -17.35 7.34 2.03
CA GLU A 94 -16.97 8.70 1.64
C GLU A 94 -16.24 9.46 2.75
N ASN A 95 -16.68 9.31 4.00
CA ASN A 95 -16.04 9.97 5.14
C ASN A 95 -14.66 9.35 5.45
N ALA A 96 -14.49 8.05 5.21
CA ALA A 96 -13.20 7.39 5.36
C ALA A 96 -12.19 7.88 4.31
N LEU A 97 -12.62 8.07 3.06
CA LEU A 97 -11.79 8.65 2.00
C LEU A 97 -11.42 10.10 2.35
N ASP A 98 -12.40 10.95 2.67
CA ASP A 98 -12.13 12.36 3.03
C ASP A 98 -11.19 12.48 4.23
N LYS A 99 -11.42 11.69 5.31
CA LYS A 99 -10.53 11.65 6.48
C LYS A 99 -9.11 11.25 6.11
N TYR A 100 -8.95 10.25 5.24
CA TYR A 100 -7.63 9.83 4.80
C TYR A 100 -6.90 10.93 4.04
N GLY A 101 -7.59 11.63 3.13
CA GLY A 101 -7.02 12.80 2.46
C GLY A 101 -6.66 13.94 3.43
N MET A 102 -7.43 14.14 4.52
CA MET A 102 -7.07 15.10 5.57
C MET A 102 -5.77 14.72 6.27
N MET A 103 -5.53 13.44 6.52
CA MET A 103 -4.28 12.97 7.17
C MET A 103 -3.05 13.22 6.29
N TRP A 104 -3.25 13.38 4.97
CA TRP A 104 -2.20 13.71 4.00
C TRP A 104 -2.16 15.19 3.63
N ASP A 105 -2.80 16.06 4.42
CA ASP A 105 -2.84 17.51 4.20
C ASP A 105 -3.40 17.93 2.82
N VAL A 106 -4.22 17.06 2.18
CA VAL A 106 -4.91 17.39 0.93
C VAL A 106 -5.99 18.43 1.21
N ASP A 107 -6.04 19.50 0.43
CA ASP A 107 -7.03 20.57 0.61
C ASP A 107 -8.47 20.06 0.40
N LYS A 108 -9.45 20.76 1.01
CA LYS A 108 -10.85 20.34 1.04
C LYS A 108 -11.48 20.20 -0.36
N LYS A 109 -11.12 21.07 -1.31
CA LYS A 109 -11.67 21.02 -2.66
C LYS A 109 -11.17 19.77 -3.39
N THR A 110 -9.88 19.58 -3.39
CA THR A 110 -9.22 18.41 -3.99
C THR A 110 -9.72 17.11 -3.36
N ARG A 111 -9.86 17.04 -2.03
CA ARG A 111 -10.44 15.86 -1.37
C ARG A 111 -11.83 15.52 -1.87
N LYS A 112 -12.69 16.52 -2.02
CA LYS A 112 -14.05 16.31 -2.52
C LYS A 112 -14.06 15.79 -3.96
N GLU A 113 -13.25 16.36 -4.82
CA GLU A 113 -13.11 15.96 -6.22
C GLU A 113 -12.56 14.52 -6.30
N ARG A 114 -11.47 14.22 -5.63
CA ARG A 114 -10.88 12.87 -5.57
C ARG A 114 -11.83 11.84 -4.96
N THR A 115 -12.59 12.20 -3.93
CA THR A 115 -13.60 11.29 -3.36
C THR A 115 -14.62 10.87 -4.42
N GLU A 116 -15.17 11.79 -5.20
CA GLU A 116 -16.14 11.45 -6.26
C GLU A 116 -15.50 10.59 -7.37
N GLU A 117 -14.28 10.91 -7.77
CA GLU A 117 -13.53 10.13 -8.76
C GLU A 117 -13.28 8.71 -8.26
N LEU A 118 -12.81 8.55 -7.02
CA LEU A 118 -12.50 7.24 -6.44
C LEU A 118 -13.74 6.40 -6.19
N LEU A 119 -14.85 7.02 -5.74
CA LEU A 119 -16.12 6.32 -5.59
C LEU A 119 -16.60 5.76 -6.95
N THR A 120 -16.40 6.49 -8.02
CA THR A 120 -16.76 6.07 -9.38
C THR A 120 -15.81 5.00 -9.90
N SER A 121 -14.51 5.26 -9.87
CA SER A 121 -13.48 4.36 -10.41
C SER A 121 -13.45 3.01 -9.70
N PHE A 122 -13.65 2.98 -8.39
CA PHE A 122 -13.65 1.74 -7.60
C PHE A 122 -15.04 1.11 -7.39
N GLY A 123 -16.07 1.57 -8.12
CA GLY A 123 -17.43 1.02 -8.02
C GLY A 123 -18.01 1.09 -6.60
N LEU A 124 -17.78 2.19 -5.88
CA LEU A 124 -18.17 2.38 -4.48
C LEU A 124 -19.39 3.31 -4.31
N GLN A 125 -19.95 3.83 -5.40
CA GLN A 125 -21.04 4.83 -5.37
C GLN A 125 -22.27 4.35 -4.58
N GLU A 126 -22.72 3.12 -4.82
CA GLU A 126 -23.92 2.58 -4.16
C GLU A 126 -23.73 2.36 -2.66
N ILE A 127 -22.48 2.20 -2.21
CA ILE A 127 -22.16 1.95 -0.82
C ILE A 127 -21.55 3.17 -0.12
N ARG A 128 -21.49 4.33 -0.78
CA ARG A 128 -20.81 5.54 -0.28
C ARG A 128 -21.22 5.96 1.14
N LYS A 129 -22.49 5.76 1.50
CA LYS A 129 -23.02 6.10 2.82
C LYS A 129 -22.97 4.94 3.83
N LYS A 130 -22.68 3.72 3.39
CA LYS A 130 -22.54 2.58 4.31
C LYS A 130 -21.31 2.74 5.18
N LYS A 131 -21.41 2.29 6.42
CA LYS A 131 -20.23 2.21 7.31
C LYS A 131 -19.31 1.08 6.83
N ASN A 132 -18.01 1.26 7.04
CA ASN A 132 -17.03 0.23 6.66
C ASN A 132 -17.29 -1.11 7.37
N ASP A 133 -17.87 -1.12 8.56
CA ASP A 133 -18.23 -2.33 9.31
C ASP A 133 -19.33 -3.15 8.61
N ASP A 134 -20.24 -2.49 7.91
CA ASP A 134 -21.37 -3.11 7.21
C ASP A 134 -20.98 -3.65 5.81
N LEU A 135 -19.72 -3.50 5.40
CA LEU A 135 -19.26 -3.90 4.09
C LEU A 135 -18.79 -5.35 4.03
N SER A 136 -18.90 -5.98 2.87
CA SER A 136 -18.24 -7.27 2.61
C SER A 136 -16.71 -7.12 2.67
N ILE A 137 -15.99 -8.23 2.82
CA ILE A 137 -14.52 -8.24 2.82
C ILE A 137 -13.97 -7.62 1.52
N GLY A 138 -14.56 -7.97 0.37
CA GLY A 138 -14.18 -7.43 -0.93
C GLY A 138 -14.41 -5.92 -1.05
N GLN A 139 -15.60 -5.44 -0.59
CA GLN A 139 -15.91 -4.01 -0.56
C GLN A 139 -14.93 -3.25 0.33
N ARG A 140 -14.65 -3.75 1.53
CA ARG A 140 -13.64 -3.15 2.42
C ARG A 140 -12.27 -3.08 1.78
N ARG A 141 -11.86 -4.13 1.06
CA ARG A 141 -10.56 -4.16 0.37
C ARG A 141 -10.49 -3.12 -0.74
N ARG A 142 -11.55 -2.96 -1.53
CA ARG A 142 -11.64 -1.88 -2.54
C ARG A 142 -11.52 -0.50 -1.91
N VAL A 143 -12.23 -0.24 -0.80
CA VAL A 143 -12.10 1.03 -0.06
C VAL A 143 -10.67 1.24 0.44
N GLN A 144 -10.02 0.20 0.94
CA GLN A 144 -8.64 0.26 1.43
C GLN A 144 -7.64 0.58 0.31
N VAL A 145 -7.83 0.05 -0.89
CA VAL A 145 -6.99 0.40 -2.05
C VAL A 145 -7.32 1.82 -2.54
N ALA A 146 -8.61 2.14 -2.70
CA ALA A 146 -9.05 3.45 -3.19
C ALA A 146 -8.51 4.60 -2.34
N ARG A 147 -8.49 4.47 -1.01
CA ARG A 147 -8.01 5.54 -0.12
C ARG A 147 -6.55 5.91 -0.34
N GLU A 148 -5.70 4.97 -0.78
CA GLU A 148 -4.28 5.29 -1.06
C GLU A 148 -4.14 6.31 -2.19
N PHE A 149 -5.13 6.41 -3.08
CA PHE A 149 -5.19 7.40 -4.16
C PHE A 149 -5.71 8.78 -3.71
N MET A 150 -6.03 8.96 -2.42
CA MET A 150 -6.41 10.28 -1.90
C MET A 150 -5.24 11.27 -1.82
N HIS A 151 -3.99 10.79 -1.82
CA HIS A 151 -2.79 11.61 -1.86
C HIS A 151 -1.96 11.32 -3.12
N ASP A 152 -1.03 12.21 -3.43
CA ASP A 152 -0.13 12.03 -4.56
C ASP A 152 0.97 11.03 -4.18
N MET A 153 0.97 9.86 -4.82
CA MET A 153 1.97 8.84 -4.63
C MET A 153 2.67 8.50 -5.94
N ASP A 154 3.98 8.22 -5.86
CA ASP A 154 4.80 7.80 -6.98
C ASP A 154 4.93 6.28 -7.08
N LEU A 155 4.60 5.55 -6.00
CA LEU A 155 4.77 4.10 -5.90
C LEU A 155 3.74 3.49 -4.96
N LEU A 156 3.07 2.42 -5.40
CA LEU A 156 2.08 1.68 -4.60
C LEU A 156 2.61 0.29 -4.25
N PHE A 157 2.58 -0.04 -2.96
CA PHE A 157 2.86 -1.39 -2.45
C PHE A 157 1.57 -2.10 -2.06
N LEU A 158 1.41 -3.33 -2.55
CA LEU A 158 0.28 -4.20 -2.25
C LEU A 158 0.80 -5.49 -1.61
N ASP A 159 0.51 -5.73 -0.32
CA ASP A 159 0.84 -6.97 0.37
C ASP A 159 -0.37 -7.90 0.37
N GLU A 160 -0.35 -8.90 -0.49
CA GLU A 160 -1.41 -9.89 -0.66
C GLU A 160 -2.83 -9.27 -0.81
N PRO A 161 -3.04 -8.35 -1.77
CA PRO A 161 -4.28 -7.56 -1.84
C PRO A 161 -5.54 -8.39 -2.10
N THR A 162 -5.40 -9.62 -2.56
CA THR A 162 -6.51 -10.51 -2.93
C THR A 162 -6.79 -11.63 -1.93
N VAL A 163 -6.06 -11.68 -0.83
CA VAL A 163 -6.27 -12.69 0.22
C VAL A 163 -7.65 -12.54 0.86
N GLY A 164 -8.36 -13.65 0.98
CA GLY A 164 -9.71 -13.69 1.56
C GLY A 164 -10.82 -13.22 0.61
N LEU A 165 -10.51 -12.88 -0.63
CA LEU A 165 -11.49 -12.52 -1.65
C LEU A 165 -11.97 -13.75 -2.42
N ASP A 166 -13.28 -13.80 -2.67
CA ASP A 166 -13.85 -14.73 -3.64
C ASP A 166 -13.39 -14.39 -5.08
N PRO A 167 -13.58 -15.29 -6.06
CA PRO A 167 -13.10 -15.06 -7.44
C PRO A 167 -13.69 -13.83 -8.12
N SER A 168 -14.93 -13.42 -7.80
CA SER A 168 -15.55 -12.22 -8.36
C SER A 168 -14.92 -10.96 -7.80
N ALA A 169 -14.84 -10.85 -6.48
CA ALA A 169 -14.23 -9.71 -5.79
C ALA A 169 -12.74 -9.54 -6.15
N ARG A 170 -12.03 -10.65 -6.42
CA ARG A 170 -10.64 -10.62 -6.89
C ARG A 170 -10.52 -10.00 -8.27
N ARG A 171 -11.38 -10.38 -9.23
CA ARG A 171 -11.40 -9.78 -10.57
C ARG A 171 -11.73 -8.30 -10.47
N GLU A 172 -12.80 -7.96 -9.78
CA GLU A 172 -13.20 -6.57 -9.59
C GLU A 172 -12.08 -5.70 -9.01
N LEU A 173 -11.25 -6.24 -8.10
CA LEU A 173 -10.12 -5.50 -7.54
C LEU A 173 -8.94 -5.34 -8.53
N LEU A 174 -8.74 -6.29 -9.44
CA LEU A 174 -7.62 -6.29 -10.38
C LEU A 174 -7.94 -5.58 -11.70
N ASP A 175 -9.22 -5.30 -11.97
CA ASP A 175 -9.67 -4.57 -13.16
C ASP A 175 -9.59 -3.05 -12.99
N PHE A 176 -9.18 -2.55 -11.80
CA PHE A 176 -8.90 -1.16 -11.47
C PHE A 176 -7.40 -0.86 -11.51
#